data_fce6820b6ac668296c1578bab954f809
#
_entry.id   fce6820b6ac668296c1578bab954f809
#
_cell.length_a   1.000
_cell.length_b   1.000
_cell.length_c   1.000
_cell.angle_alpha   90.00
_cell.angle_beta   90.00
_cell.angle_gamma   90.00
#
_symmetry.space_group_name_H-M   'P 1'
#
loop_
_entity.id
_entity.type
_entity.pdbx_description
1 polymer ?
#
loop_
_entity_poly.entity_id
_entity_poly.type
_entity_poly.pdbx_seq_one_letter_code
_entity_poly.pdbx_strand_id
1 'polypeptide(L)'
;MPKSVFGKPADCNRVLLHACCAPCSSAIVEWLMANGVRPTIYYYNPNIWPREEYEIRKEESKRHAASLGIEWIDDDYNHEAWRTSVCGLEGEPERGRRCEQCFTIRLMATARKAAELDIKYFATTLASSRWKSLEQIERAGHTAEQAVGGVNFWAQNWRKGGLQERRNQLLKEYGFYNQQYCGCEFSARQALTKPVLRQQMREAKRQHQEQLSIMSGNIVELLKKRLADSRVIMAYWPLTDEVDIRPLIHWLVEQGKTLVLPKVTGDETMELRRYTSQEDLVEGAFHILEPVGELYTDYDNIDVVLVPGMAFDAAGHRLGRGRGYYDRFLTAHFLPLTSHVSPLLIGVCFPFQRVAEVPIEDNDVSMNEICS
;
A
#
# COMPACT_ATOMS: atom_id res chain seq x y z
N MET A 1 -17.43 14.50 -30.00
CA MET A 1 -16.82 15.13 -28.82
C MET A 1 -17.33 16.56 -28.69
N PRO A 2 -17.71 17.07 -27.52
CA PRO A 2 -18.16 18.44 -27.34
C PRO A 2 -17.04 19.41 -27.67
N LYS A 3 -17.38 20.46 -28.46
CA LYS A 3 -16.45 21.51 -28.84
C LYS A 3 -15.96 22.28 -27.57
N SER A 4 -14.65 22.36 -27.45
CA SER A 4 -13.82 23.25 -26.64
C SER A 4 -14.33 23.72 -25.27
N VAL A 5 -14.24 22.84 -24.26
CA VAL A 5 -14.19 23.23 -22.84
C VAL A 5 -12.76 23.77 -22.49
N PHE A 6 -11.78 23.49 -23.35
CA PHE A 6 -10.38 23.84 -23.16
C PHE A 6 -9.95 24.93 -24.16
N GLY A 7 -9.42 26.04 -23.65
CA GLY A 7 -8.86 27.10 -24.46
C GLY A 7 -7.54 26.67 -25.12
N LYS A 8 -7.60 26.17 -26.36
CA LYS A 8 -6.39 25.92 -27.16
C LYS A 8 -5.79 27.25 -27.61
N PRO A 9 -4.47 27.50 -27.37
CA PRO A 9 -3.79 28.65 -27.96
C PRO A 9 -3.89 28.60 -29.51
N ALA A 10 -4.15 29.73 -30.13
CA ALA A 10 -4.48 29.78 -31.57
C ALA A 10 -3.37 29.21 -32.47
N ASP A 11 -2.13 29.41 -32.10
CA ASP A 11 -0.94 28.96 -32.83
C ASP A 11 -0.32 27.64 -32.24
N CYS A 12 -0.99 26.96 -31.29
CA CYS A 12 -0.52 25.72 -30.71
C CYS A 12 -0.86 24.53 -31.62
N ASN A 13 0.12 24.01 -32.33
CA ASN A 13 0.03 22.78 -33.13
C ASN A 13 0.94 21.67 -32.57
N ARG A 14 1.84 22.00 -31.63
CA ARG A 14 2.75 21.07 -30.95
C ARG A 14 2.87 21.46 -29.48
N VAL A 15 2.92 20.46 -28.57
CA VAL A 15 3.06 20.68 -27.12
C VAL A 15 3.97 19.62 -26.51
N LEU A 16 4.88 20.05 -25.62
CA LEU A 16 5.59 19.12 -24.73
C LEU A 16 4.70 18.82 -23.51
N LEU A 17 4.21 17.60 -23.43
CA LEU A 17 3.30 17.17 -22.38
C LEU A 17 4.06 16.37 -21.30
N HIS A 18 4.31 17.00 -20.15
CA HIS A 18 4.81 16.29 -18.98
C HIS A 18 3.79 15.25 -18.51
N ALA A 19 4.17 13.97 -18.48
CA ALA A 19 3.31 12.86 -18.09
C ALA A 19 3.88 12.07 -16.90
N CYS A 20 3.02 11.74 -15.95
CA CYS A 20 3.40 10.93 -14.77
C CYS A 20 3.06 9.43 -14.92
N CYS A 21 2.15 9.06 -15.81
CA CYS A 21 1.72 7.69 -16.09
C CYS A 21 0.75 7.66 -17.27
N ALA A 22 0.55 6.49 -17.88
CA ALA A 22 -0.39 6.32 -18.99
C ALA A 22 -1.84 6.65 -18.63
N PRO A 23 -2.42 6.20 -17.50
CA PRO A 23 -3.80 6.58 -17.16
C PRO A 23 -4.05 8.08 -17.07
N CYS A 24 -3.07 8.86 -16.61
CA CYS A 24 -3.23 10.31 -16.47
C CYS A 24 -3.11 11.05 -17.80
N SER A 25 -2.37 10.51 -18.78
CA SER A 25 -2.11 11.16 -20.07
C SER A 25 -3.04 10.71 -21.17
N SER A 26 -3.60 9.49 -21.14
CA SER A 26 -4.28 8.85 -22.26
C SER A 26 -5.42 9.69 -22.84
N ALA A 27 -6.40 10.10 -22.05
CA ALA A 27 -7.53 10.90 -22.50
C ALA A 27 -7.11 12.31 -22.96
N ILE A 28 -6.08 12.90 -22.34
CA ILE A 28 -5.51 14.20 -22.72
C ILE A 28 -4.86 14.10 -24.10
N VAL A 29 -4.08 13.06 -24.33
CA VAL A 29 -3.42 12.80 -25.61
C VAL A 29 -4.44 12.62 -26.73
N GLU A 30 -5.49 11.79 -26.52
CA GLU A 30 -6.58 11.66 -27.50
C GLU A 30 -7.24 13.01 -27.81
N TRP A 31 -7.51 13.80 -26.78
CA TRP A 31 -8.11 15.12 -26.95
C TRP A 31 -7.19 16.06 -27.75
N LEU A 32 -5.89 16.12 -27.41
CA LEU A 32 -4.91 16.95 -28.13
C LEU A 32 -4.86 16.60 -29.61
N MET A 33 -4.72 15.33 -29.93
CA MET A 33 -4.67 14.84 -31.31
C MET A 33 -5.96 15.17 -32.07
N ALA A 34 -7.13 14.95 -31.48
CA ALA A 34 -8.43 15.26 -32.06
C ALA A 34 -8.63 16.77 -32.31
N ASN A 35 -7.87 17.64 -31.62
CA ASN A 35 -7.91 19.10 -31.79
C ASN A 35 -6.70 19.64 -32.59
N GLY A 36 -5.99 18.78 -33.32
CA GLY A 36 -4.89 19.16 -34.20
C GLY A 36 -3.64 19.63 -33.43
N VAL A 37 -3.41 19.16 -32.22
CA VAL A 37 -2.20 19.42 -31.46
C VAL A 37 -1.43 18.10 -31.33
N ARG A 38 -0.20 18.07 -31.83
CA ARG A 38 0.70 16.92 -31.71
C ARG A 38 1.45 16.97 -30.38
N PRO A 39 1.17 16.08 -29.43
CA PRO A 39 1.94 16.01 -28.19
C PRO A 39 3.27 15.30 -28.42
N THR A 40 4.32 15.75 -27.72
CA THR A 40 5.52 14.97 -27.40
C THR A 40 5.45 14.68 -25.91
N ILE A 41 5.47 13.40 -25.50
CA ILE A 41 5.43 13.03 -24.10
C ILE A 41 6.82 13.20 -23.48
N TYR A 42 6.87 13.93 -22.37
CA TYR A 42 8.08 14.06 -21.55
C TYR A 42 7.86 13.38 -20.20
N TYR A 43 8.64 12.32 -19.96
CA TYR A 43 8.54 11.51 -18.74
C TYR A 43 9.68 11.86 -17.79
N TYR A 44 9.42 12.77 -16.85
CA TYR A 44 10.34 13.17 -15.80
C TYR A 44 9.66 13.14 -14.44
N ASN A 45 9.89 12.07 -13.68
CA ASN A 45 9.18 11.80 -12.44
C ASN A 45 10.12 11.31 -11.33
N PRO A 46 11.11 12.10 -10.90
CA PRO A 46 12.11 11.70 -9.91
C PRO A 46 11.51 11.44 -8.52
N ASN A 47 10.28 11.89 -8.28
CA ASN A 47 9.55 11.68 -7.04
C ASN A 47 9.01 10.25 -6.88
N ILE A 48 8.87 9.47 -7.94
CA ILE A 48 8.22 8.15 -7.84
C ILE A 48 9.15 7.18 -7.12
N TRP A 49 8.60 6.51 -6.11
CA TRP A 49 9.29 5.56 -5.26
C TRP A 49 8.31 4.43 -4.85
N PRO A 50 8.76 3.17 -4.72
CA PRO A 50 10.11 2.70 -5.01
C PRO A 50 10.43 2.67 -6.53
N ARG A 51 11.66 2.30 -6.91
CA ARG A 51 12.11 2.29 -8.30
C ARG A 51 11.27 1.36 -9.18
N GLU A 52 10.79 0.26 -8.62
CA GLU A 52 9.90 -0.69 -9.31
C GLU A 52 8.60 -0.01 -9.75
N GLU A 53 8.03 0.83 -8.91
CA GLU A 53 6.82 1.63 -9.23
C GLU A 53 7.10 2.65 -10.35
N TYR A 54 8.28 3.26 -10.33
CA TYR A 54 8.73 4.15 -11.41
C TYR A 54 8.82 3.42 -12.74
N GLU A 55 9.47 2.25 -12.78
CA GLU A 55 9.64 1.47 -14.00
C GLU A 55 8.29 0.96 -14.55
N ILE A 56 7.37 0.50 -13.71
CA ILE A 56 6.03 0.08 -14.14
C ILE A 56 5.30 1.23 -14.85
N ARG A 57 5.28 2.42 -14.26
CA ARG A 57 4.61 3.59 -14.84
C ARG A 57 5.30 4.10 -16.10
N LYS A 58 6.62 4.01 -16.15
CA LYS A 58 7.46 4.40 -17.28
C LYS A 58 7.17 3.53 -18.50
N GLU A 59 7.34 2.22 -18.36
CA GLU A 59 7.15 1.27 -19.46
C GLU A 59 5.72 1.32 -20.01
N GLU A 60 4.73 1.48 -19.15
CA GLU A 60 3.35 1.62 -19.59
C GLU A 60 3.09 2.92 -20.35
N SER A 61 3.65 4.04 -19.88
CA SER A 61 3.58 5.34 -20.57
C SER A 61 4.25 5.28 -21.95
N LYS A 62 5.42 4.66 -22.04
CA LYS A 62 6.17 4.44 -23.27
C LYS A 62 5.40 3.56 -24.27
N ARG A 63 4.88 2.42 -23.79
CA ARG A 63 4.07 1.49 -24.59
C ARG A 63 2.83 2.18 -25.18
N HIS A 64 2.11 2.97 -24.39
CA HIS A 64 0.94 3.70 -24.83
C HIS A 64 1.28 4.77 -25.87
N ALA A 65 2.33 5.56 -25.66
CA ALA A 65 2.80 6.54 -26.63
C ALA A 65 3.18 5.89 -27.97
N ALA A 66 3.90 4.77 -27.92
CA ALA A 66 4.29 4.01 -29.11
C ALA A 66 3.06 3.48 -29.87
N SER A 67 2.02 3.00 -29.20
CA SER A 67 0.78 2.51 -29.82
C SER A 67 0.03 3.59 -30.60
N LEU A 68 0.25 4.87 -30.25
CA LEU A 68 -0.37 6.05 -30.90
C LEU A 68 0.59 6.76 -31.89
N GLY A 69 1.81 6.26 -32.08
CA GLY A 69 2.84 6.91 -32.92
C GLY A 69 3.29 8.27 -32.38
N ILE A 70 3.27 8.45 -31.05
CA ILE A 70 3.63 9.69 -30.38
C ILE A 70 5.08 9.60 -29.89
N GLU A 71 5.82 10.68 -30.12
CA GLU A 71 7.17 10.84 -29.61
C GLU A 71 7.18 10.83 -28.06
N TRP A 72 8.07 10.02 -27.48
CA TRP A 72 8.22 9.85 -26.04
C TRP A 72 9.66 10.06 -25.65
N ILE A 73 9.90 10.94 -24.69
CA ILE A 73 11.23 11.34 -24.21
C ILE A 73 11.33 10.97 -22.75
N ASP A 74 12.37 10.22 -22.40
CA ASP A 74 12.77 9.92 -21.03
C ASP A 74 13.76 10.96 -20.53
N ASP A 75 13.77 11.17 -19.24
CA ASP A 75 14.83 11.89 -18.55
C ASP A 75 15.29 11.08 -17.34
N ASP A 76 16.51 11.38 -16.86
CA ASP A 76 17.16 10.58 -15.84
C ASP A 76 16.35 10.52 -14.54
N TYR A 77 16.17 9.29 -14.05
CA TYR A 77 15.61 9.04 -12.73
C TYR A 77 16.65 9.33 -11.65
N ASN A 78 16.53 10.49 -11.01
CA ASN A 78 17.37 10.88 -9.89
C ASN A 78 16.52 11.17 -8.65
N HIS A 79 16.11 10.11 -7.95
CA HIS A 79 15.29 10.20 -6.75
C HIS A 79 16.00 10.89 -5.59
N GLU A 80 17.31 10.68 -5.44
CA GLU A 80 18.10 11.27 -4.38
C GLU A 80 18.18 12.81 -4.52
N ALA A 81 18.34 13.31 -5.73
CA ALA A 81 18.31 14.75 -5.98
C ALA A 81 16.91 15.34 -5.66
N TRP A 82 15.84 14.63 -6.02
CA TRP A 82 14.49 15.04 -5.64
C TRP A 82 14.31 15.04 -4.12
N ARG A 83 14.75 13.98 -3.43
CA ARG A 83 14.65 13.86 -1.97
C ARG A 83 15.40 14.97 -1.26
N THR A 84 16.61 15.29 -1.73
CA THR A 84 17.39 16.42 -1.21
C THR A 84 16.62 17.74 -1.38
N SER A 85 15.96 17.96 -2.50
CA SER A 85 15.22 19.19 -2.78
C SER A 85 13.96 19.39 -1.93
N VAL A 86 13.41 18.32 -1.34
CA VAL A 86 12.26 18.36 -0.42
C VAL A 86 12.65 18.10 1.04
N CYS A 87 13.95 18.15 1.35
CA CYS A 87 14.47 18.01 2.70
C CYS A 87 13.87 19.08 3.63
N GLY A 88 13.47 18.67 4.83
CA GLY A 88 12.78 19.54 5.80
C GLY A 88 11.27 19.73 5.53
N LEU A 89 10.73 19.08 4.49
CA LEU A 89 9.31 19.11 4.15
C LEU A 89 8.65 17.71 4.27
N GLU A 90 9.32 16.75 4.91
CA GLU A 90 8.87 15.35 5.03
C GLU A 90 7.50 15.23 5.72
N GLY A 91 7.30 16.02 6.78
CA GLY A 91 6.06 16.08 7.55
C GLY A 91 4.91 16.85 6.91
N GLU A 92 5.14 17.51 5.76
CA GLU A 92 4.07 18.26 5.09
C GLU A 92 2.98 17.32 4.57
N PRO A 93 1.70 17.68 4.70
CA PRO A 93 0.59 16.88 4.14
C PRO A 93 0.63 16.88 2.61
N GLU A 94 -0.18 16.02 1.99
CA GLU A 94 -0.47 16.15 0.56
C GLU A 94 -1.07 17.53 0.27
N ARG A 95 -0.69 18.13 -0.86
CA ARG A 95 -0.98 19.52 -1.25
C ARG A 95 -0.30 20.59 -0.39
N GLY A 96 0.62 20.22 0.54
CA GLY A 96 1.47 21.14 1.27
C GLY A 96 2.66 21.63 0.44
N ARG A 97 3.61 22.31 1.09
CA ARG A 97 4.82 22.90 0.46
C ARG A 97 5.68 21.85 -0.25
N ARG A 98 5.75 20.62 0.26
CA ARG A 98 6.47 19.51 -0.40
C ARG A 98 5.92 19.25 -1.81
N CYS A 99 4.59 19.23 -1.97
CA CYS A 99 3.97 19.01 -3.28
C CYS A 99 4.23 20.17 -4.24
N GLU A 100 4.19 21.41 -3.76
CA GLU A 100 4.50 22.61 -4.55
C GLU A 100 5.94 22.57 -5.07
N GLN A 101 6.90 22.26 -4.19
CA GLN A 101 8.31 22.09 -4.57
C GLN A 101 8.48 20.98 -5.62
N CYS A 102 7.82 19.83 -5.43
CA CYS A 102 7.82 18.72 -6.39
C CYS A 102 7.30 19.14 -7.77
N PHE A 103 6.22 19.92 -7.83
CA PHE A 103 5.66 20.41 -9.11
C PHE A 103 6.63 21.40 -9.76
N THR A 104 7.23 22.30 -9.00
CA THR A 104 8.20 23.27 -9.49
C THR A 104 9.41 22.60 -10.16
N ILE A 105 9.99 21.58 -9.52
CA ILE A 105 11.12 20.82 -10.08
C ILE A 105 10.73 20.18 -11.43
N ARG A 106 9.60 19.52 -11.47
CA ARG A 106 9.15 18.77 -12.64
C ARG A 106 8.77 19.70 -13.80
N LEU A 107 8.09 20.80 -13.52
CA LEU A 107 7.69 21.78 -14.55
C LEU A 107 8.86 22.63 -15.02
N MET A 108 9.84 22.92 -14.14
CA MET A 108 11.09 23.55 -14.53
C MET A 108 11.88 22.70 -15.53
N ALA A 109 12.01 21.39 -15.25
CA ALA A 109 12.64 20.46 -16.18
C ALA A 109 11.87 20.39 -17.52
N THR A 110 10.53 20.37 -17.45
CA THR A 110 9.69 20.36 -18.65
C THR A 110 9.85 21.62 -19.50
N ALA A 111 9.89 22.79 -18.87
CA ALA A 111 10.09 24.07 -19.58
C ALA A 111 11.46 24.13 -20.27
N ARG A 112 12.53 23.68 -19.57
CA ARG A 112 13.89 23.61 -20.14
C ARG A 112 13.94 22.64 -21.33
N LYS A 113 13.30 21.48 -21.21
CA LYS A 113 13.23 20.51 -22.30
C LYS A 113 12.41 21.04 -23.48
N ALA A 114 11.35 21.81 -23.26
CA ALA A 114 10.57 22.46 -24.29
C ALA A 114 11.42 23.49 -25.06
N ALA A 115 12.20 24.31 -24.36
CA ALA A 115 13.14 25.26 -24.98
C ALA A 115 14.23 24.57 -25.79
N GLU A 116 14.82 23.48 -25.25
CA GLU A 116 15.82 22.65 -25.97
C GLU A 116 15.29 22.06 -27.29
N LEU A 117 14.01 21.67 -27.30
CA LEU A 117 13.35 21.06 -28.46
C LEU A 117 12.66 22.04 -29.40
N ASP A 118 12.78 23.34 -29.13
CA ASP A 118 12.09 24.42 -29.86
C ASP A 118 10.57 24.19 -29.92
N ILE A 119 9.99 23.74 -28.77
CA ILE A 119 8.55 23.56 -28.58
C ILE A 119 8.01 24.73 -27.78
N LYS A 120 7.25 25.61 -28.43
CA LYS A 120 6.73 26.84 -27.86
C LYS A 120 5.83 26.64 -26.63
N TYR A 121 5.06 25.56 -26.58
CA TYR A 121 4.10 25.28 -25.51
C TYR A 121 4.46 24.03 -24.72
N PHE A 122 4.37 24.12 -23.39
CA PHE A 122 4.42 22.96 -22.53
C PHE A 122 3.20 22.88 -21.60
N ALA A 123 2.80 21.66 -21.25
CA ALA A 123 1.67 21.37 -20.39
C ALA A 123 1.97 20.19 -19.47
N THR A 124 1.07 19.89 -18.54
CA THR A 124 1.25 18.78 -17.61
C THR A 124 -0.02 18.01 -17.35
N THR A 125 0.10 16.68 -17.26
CA THR A 125 -0.98 15.79 -16.83
C THR A 125 -1.22 15.81 -15.32
N LEU A 126 -0.40 16.49 -14.52
CA LEU A 126 -0.63 16.68 -13.08
C LEU A 126 -2.00 17.30 -12.82
N ALA A 127 -2.45 18.21 -13.70
CA ALA A 127 -3.74 18.88 -13.61
C ALA A 127 -4.95 17.99 -13.89
N SER A 128 -4.77 16.72 -14.27
CA SER A 128 -5.87 15.73 -14.40
C SER A 128 -6.23 15.09 -13.06
N SER A 129 -5.31 15.06 -12.11
CA SER A 129 -5.50 14.39 -10.83
C SER A 129 -6.28 15.24 -9.84
N ARG A 130 -7.42 14.74 -9.33
CA ARG A 130 -8.20 15.38 -8.26
C ARG A 130 -7.46 15.47 -6.91
N TRP A 131 -6.39 14.71 -6.74
CA TRP A 131 -5.57 14.68 -5.51
C TRP A 131 -4.58 15.85 -5.43
N LYS A 132 -4.35 16.60 -6.52
CA LYS A 132 -3.37 17.68 -6.59
C LYS A 132 -4.03 19.06 -6.59
N SER A 133 -3.35 20.08 -6.08
CA SER A 133 -3.81 21.48 -6.14
C SER A 133 -3.56 22.04 -7.54
N LEU A 134 -4.60 22.51 -8.23
CA LEU A 134 -4.47 23.18 -9.51
C LEU A 134 -3.70 24.50 -9.37
N GLU A 135 -3.99 25.25 -8.34
CA GLU A 135 -3.34 26.52 -8.06
C GLU A 135 -1.82 26.38 -7.89
N GLN A 136 -1.35 25.35 -7.15
CA GLN A 136 0.08 25.06 -7.02
C GLN A 136 0.72 24.65 -8.35
N ILE A 137 -0.01 23.86 -9.17
CA ILE A 137 0.47 23.46 -10.50
C ILE A 137 0.58 24.68 -11.43
N GLU A 138 -0.39 25.56 -11.41
CA GLU A 138 -0.39 26.79 -12.20
C GLU A 138 0.75 27.73 -11.80
N ARG A 139 0.93 27.97 -10.49
CA ARG A 139 2.09 28.73 -9.98
C ARG A 139 3.42 28.14 -10.43
N ALA A 140 3.59 26.84 -10.25
CA ALA A 140 4.82 26.15 -10.64
C ALA A 140 5.08 26.22 -12.16
N GLY A 141 4.02 26.11 -12.98
CA GLY A 141 4.11 26.23 -14.43
C GLY A 141 4.52 27.62 -14.89
N HIS A 142 3.88 28.66 -14.36
CA HIS A 142 4.24 30.05 -14.68
C HIS A 142 5.60 30.45 -14.12
N THR A 143 6.01 29.93 -12.96
CA THR A 143 7.37 30.12 -12.46
C THR A 143 8.40 29.52 -13.42
N ALA A 144 8.14 28.35 -13.96
CA ALA A 144 9.02 27.69 -14.94
C ALA A 144 9.07 28.43 -16.27
N GLU A 145 7.92 28.91 -16.77
CA GLU A 145 7.80 29.75 -17.97
C GLU A 145 8.66 31.02 -17.86
N GLN A 146 8.52 31.73 -16.75
CA GLN A 146 9.25 32.98 -16.51
C GLN A 146 10.78 32.76 -16.36
N ALA A 147 11.15 31.67 -15.67
CA ALA A 147 12.57 31.39 -15.40
C ALA A 147 13.34 30.92 -16.64
N VAL A 148 12.69 30.21 -17.56
CA VAL A 148 13.31 29.66 -18.79
C VAL A 148 13.23 30.69 -19.92
N GLY A 149 12.08 31.37 -20.09
CA GLY A 149 11.82 32.26 -21.20
C GLY A 149 11.67 31.54 -22.56
N GLY A 150 11.03 32.18 -23.51
CA GLY A 150 10.84 31.60 -24.87
C GLY A 150 9.85 30.46 -24.99
N VAL A 151 9.31 29.95 -23.89
CA VAL A 151 8.30 28.90 -23.85
C VAL A 151 7.08 29.36 -23.04
N ASN A 152 5.91 28.80 -23.33
CA ASN A 152 4.67 29.19 -22.65
C ASN A 152 4.03 28.01 -21.95
N PHE A 153 3.65 28.21 -20.69
CA PHE A 153 2.91 27.23 -19.94
C PHE A 153 1.44 27.22 -20.34
N TRP A 154 0.98 26.15 -20.93
CA TRP A 154 -0.43 25.98 -21.25
C TRP A 154 -1.16 25.40 -20.03
N ALA A 155 -1.61 26.30 -19.13
CA ALA A 155 -2.38 25.96 -17.94
C ALA A 155 -3.77 25.44 -18.36
N GLN A 156 -4.10 24.22 -17.92
CA GLN A 156 -5.38 23.59 -18.19
C GLN A 156 -5.91 22.78 -17.03
N ASN A 157 -7.21 22.82 -16.82
CA ASN A 157 -7.89 21.93 -15.89
C ASN A 157 -8.42 20.69 -16.62
N TRP A 158 -7.59 19.66 -16.74
CA TRP A 158 -7.94 18.41 -17.43
C TRP A 158 -8.97 17.53 -16.69
N ARG A 159 -9.60 18.04 -15.60
CA ARG A 159 -10.67 17.33 -14.85
C ARG A 159 -12.05 17.55 -15.44
N LYS A 160 -12.17 18.41 -16.45
CA LYS A 160 -13.43 18.81 -17.10
C LYS A 160 -13.61 18.13 -18.46
N GLY A 161 -14.70 18.42 -19.14
CA GLY A 161 -14.92 18.07 -20.54
C GLY A 161 -15.03 16.57 -20.84
N GLY A 162 -15.43 15.75 -19.87
CA GLY A 162 -15.59 14.29 -20.05
C GLY A 162 -14.26 13.51 -20.05
N LEU A 163 -13.11 14.18 -19.79
CA LEU A 163 -11.82 13.49 -19.84
C LEU A 163 -11.64 12.48 -18.71
N GLN A 164 -12.32 12.65 -17.57
CA GLN A 164 -12.24 11.67 -16.47
C GLN A 164 -12.99 10.38 -16.82
N GLU A 165 -14.16 10.51 -17.41
CA GLU A 165 -14.95 9.38 -17.90
C GLU A 165 -14.20 8.63 -19.00
N ARG A 166 -13.60 9.38 -19.95
CA ARG A 166 -12.79 8.78 -21.02
C ARG A 166 -11.55 8.09 -20.48
N ARG A 167 -10.86 8.70 -19.49
CA ARG A 167 -9.74 8.08 -18.78
C ARG A 167 -10.14 6.72 -18.18
N ASN A 168 -11.30 6.65 -17.53
CA ASN A 168 -11.77 5.41 -16.90
C ASN A 168 -12.09 4.32 -17.91
N GLN A 169 -12.57 4.70 -19.12
CA GLN A 169 -12.75 3.78 -20.22
C GLN A 169 -11.41 3.26 -20.74
N LEU A 170 -10.45 4.15 -21.01
CA LEU A 170 -9.12 3.80 -21.50
C LEU A 170 -8.33 2.94 -20.51
N LEU A 171 -8.52 3.17 -19.21
CA LEU A 171 -7.93 2.34 -18.14
C LEU A 171 -8.32 0.86 -18.33
N LYS A 172 -9.58 0.59 -18.69
CA LYS A 172 -10.09 -0.76 -18.94
C LYS A 172 -9.69 -1.28 -20.32
N GLU A 173 -9.81 -0.44 -21.36
CA GLU A 173 -9.50 -0.80 -22.75
C GLU A 173 -8.05 -1.25 -22.92
N TYR A 174 -7.11 -0.54 -22.30
CA TYR A 174 -5.67 -0.83 -22.38
C TYR A 174 -5.14 -1.68 -21.25
N GLY A 175 -5.95 -1.98 -20.22
CA GLY A 175 -5.52 -2.71 -19.03
C GLY A 175 -4.44 -1.97 -18.23
N PHE A 176 -4.50 -0.64 -18.16
CA PHE A 176 -3.49 0.16 -17.51
C PHE A 176 -3.39 -0.12 -16.02
N TYR A 177 -2.17 -0.11 -15.50
CA TYR A 177 -1.89 -0.11 -14.08
C TYR A 177 -2.50 1.13 -13.41
N ASN A 178 -3.39 0.92 -12.46
CA ASN A 178 -4.07 2.00 -11.75
C ASN A 178 -3.37 2.28 -10.42
N GLN A 179 -2.47 3.24 -10.42
CA GLN A 179 -1.73 3.64 -9.21
C GLN A 179 -2.68 4.09 -8.08
N GLN A 180 -2.33 3.73 -6.85
CA GLN A 180 -3.15 4.01 -5.66
C GLN A 180 -2.69 5.25 -4.88
N TYR A 181 -1.52 5.82 -5.22
CA TYR A 181 -0.94 6.99 -4.55
C TYR A 181 -0.26 7.93 -5.56
N CYS A 182 0.11 9.13 -5.11
CA CYS A 182 0.70 10.15 -5.98
C CYS A 182 2.01 9.71 -6.63
N GLY A 183 2.80 8.88 -5.94
CA GLY A 183 4.06 8.32 -6.42
C GLY A 183 5.23 8.55 -5.48
N CYS A 184 5.26 9.61 -4.67
CA CYS A 184 6.38 9.81 -3.74
C CYS A 184 6.25 8.90 -2.49
N GLU A 185 7.39 8.63 -1.85
CA GLU A 185 7.47 7.80 -0.65
C GLU A 185 6.54 8.27 0.48
N PHE A 186 6.37 9.59 0.64
CA PHE A 186 5.51 10.17 1.66
C PHE A 186 4.02 9.93 1.38
N SER A 187 3.59 10.00 0.11
CA SER A 187 2.22 9.67 -0.24
C SER A 187 1.96 8.16 -0.28
N ALA A 188 2.98 7.34 -0.52
CA ALA A 188 2.91 5.89 -0.38
C ALA A 188 2.58 5.50 1.07
N ARG A 189 3.29 6.08 2.04
CA ARG A 189 3.02 5.86 3.47
C ARG A 189 1.61 6.31 3.87
N GLN A 190 1.16 7.49 3.40
CA GLN A 190 -0.20 7.99 3.67
C GLN A 190 -1.30 7.16 2.99
N ALA A 191 -1.00 6.54 1.85
CA ALA A 191 -1.94 5.66 1.14
C ALA A 191 -2.02 4.27 1.76
N LEU A 192 -1.00 3.85 2.51
CA LEU A 192 -0.97 2.58 3.21
C LEU A 192 -1.89 2.65 4.42
N THR A 193 -3.14 2.26 4.23
CA THR A 193 -4.13 2.12 5.32
C THR A 193 -4.34 0.65 5.65
N LYS A 194 -4.81 0.35 6.88
CA LYS A 194 -5.15 -1.03 7.27
C LYS A 194 -6.06 -1.75 6.26
N PRO A 195 -7.13 -1.14 5.68
CA PRO A 195 -7.94 -1.77 4.64
C PRO A 195 -7.18 -2.09 3.36
N VAL A 196 -6.35 -1.16 2.88
CA VAL A 196 -5.53 -1.36 1.66
C VAL A 196 -4.56 -2.52 1.86
N LEU A 197 -3.83 -2.53 2.97
CA LEU A 197 -2.89 -3.60 3.28
C LEU A 197 -3.59 -4.96 3.43
N ARG A 198 -4.80 -5.01 4.04
CA ARG A 198 -5.60 -6.25 4.07
C ARG A 198 -5.94 -6.76 2.68
N GLN A 199 -6.27 -5.88 1.74
CA GLN A 199 -6.55 -6.26 0.35
C GLN A 199 -5.31 -6.82 -0.35
N GLN A 200 -4.15 -6.16 -0.19
CA GLN A 200 -2.87 -6.64 -0.74
C GLN A 200 -2.52 -8.04 -0.20
N MET A 201 -2.70 -8.28 1.09
CA MET A 201 -2.42 -9.58 1.69
C MET A 201 -3.36 -10.68 1.21
N ARG A 202 -4.63 -10.38 0.95
CA ARG A 202 -5.55 -11.36 0.33
C ARG A 202 -5.10 -11.75 -1.07
N GLU A 203 -4.62 -10.80 -1.84
CA GLU A 203 -4.11 -11.05 -3.19
C GLU A 203 -2.81 -11.86 -3.15
N ALA A 204 -1.86 -11.49 -2.29
CA ALA A 204 -0.63 -12.25 -2.09
C ALA A 204 -0.91 -13.71 -1.68
N LYS A 205 -1.90 -13.96 -0.80
CA LYS A 205 -2.32 -15.32 -0.42
C LYS A 205 -2.82 -16.13 -1.61
N ARG A 206 -3.62 -15.52 -2.51
CA ARG A 206 -4.09 -16.21 -3.72
C ARG A 206 -2.94 -16.62 -4.63
N GLN A 207 -1.94 -15.73 -4.79
CA GLN A 207 -0.76 -16.00 -5.61
C GLN A 207 0.12 -17.13 -5.06
N HIS A 208 0.09 -17.37 -3.73
CA HIS A 208 0.88 -18.41 -3.07
C HIS A 208 0.05 -19.64 -2.66
N GLN A 209 -1.19 -19.79 -3.14
CA GLN A 209 -2.16 -20.79 -2.68
C GLN A 209 -1.59 -22.23 -2.66
N GLU A 210 -0.83 -22.61 -3.67
CA GLU A 210 -0.24 -23.95 -3.80
C GLU A 210 0.90 -24.21 -2.80
N GLN A 211 1.51 -23.15 -2.24
CA GLN A 211 2.67 -23.23 -1.35
C GLN A 211 2.29 -23.15 0.14
N LEU A 212 1.05 -22.77 0.48
CA LEU A 212 0.65 -22.49 1.85
C LEU A 212 0.85 -23.69 2.78
N SER A 213 0.58 -24.92 2.32
CA SER A 213 0.76 -26.14 3.12
C SER A 213 2.22 -26.39 3.45
N ILE A 214 3.13 -26.21 2.49
CA ILE A 214 4.59 -26.38 2.69
C ILE A 214 5.09 -25.32 3.65
N MET A 215 4.70 -24.06 3.45
CA MET A 215 5.09 -22.95 4.33
C MET A 215 4.59 -23.19 5.77
N SER A 216 3.34 -23.67 5.94
CA SER A 216 2.80 -24.01 7.26
C SER A 216 3.63 -25.06 7.96
N GLY A 217 4.02 -26.13 7.25
CA GLY A 217 4.87 -27.20 7.79
C GLY A 217 6.22 -26.66 8.32
N ASN A 218 6.88 -25.79 7.55
CA ASN A 218 8.14 -25.18 7.96
C ASN A 218 7.99 -24.32 9.22
N ILE A 219 6.93 -23.51 9.27
CA ILE A 219 6.64 -22.64 10.43
C ILE A 219 6.33 -23.48 11.68
N VAL A 220 5.58 -24.57 11.53
CA VAL A 220 5.31 -25.51 12.63
C VAL A 220 6.60 -26.08 13.21
N GLU A 221 7.56 -26.48 12.39
CA GLU A 221 8.85 -27.01 12.86
C GLU A 221 9.69 -25.94 13.58
N LEU A 222 9.63 -24.69 13.15
CA LEU A 222 10.26 -23.58 13.88
C LEU A 222 9.58 -23.34 15.24
N LEU A 223 8.24 -23.34 15.27
CA LEU A 223 7.47 -23.16 16.50
C LEU A 223 7.67 -24.31 17.49
N LYS A 224 7.75 -25.57 17.07
CA LYS A 224 8.07 -26.71 17.96
C LYS A 224 9.39 -26.48 18.71
N LYS A 225 10.43 -26.04 18.00
CA LYS A 225 11.73 -25.74 18.61
C LYS A 225 11.63 -24.58 19.60
N ARG A 226 10.90 -23.52 19.20
CA ARG A 226 10.76 -22.30 20.03
C ARG A 226 9.96 -22.53 21.31
N LEU A 227 8.98 -23.45 21.26
CA LEU A 227 8.06 -23.74 22.36
C LEU A 227 8.50 -24.94 23.22
N ALA A 228 9.68 -25.51 23.00
CA ALA A 228 10.12 -26.71 23.68
C ALA A 228 10.05 -26.59 25.20
N ASP A 229 10.49 -25.47 25.76
CA ASP A 229 10.57 -25.21 27.20
C ASP A 229 9.31 -24.57 27.80
N SER A 230 8.37 -24.13 26.98
CA SER A 230 7.10 -23.50 27.42
C SER A 230 6.14 -24.54 27.97
N ARG A 231 5.41 -24.22 29.05
CA ARG A 231 4.46 -25.13 29.73
C ARG A 231 3.01 -24.80 29.40
N VAL A 232 2.67 -23.51 29.37
CA VAL A 232 1.31 -23.01 29.10
C VAL A 232 1.34 -22.15 27.87
N ILE A 233 0.62 -22.54 26.83
CA ILE A 233 0.62 -21.86 25.54
C ILE A 233 -0.80 -21.45 25.17
N MET A 234 -1.00 -20.18 24.88
CA MET A 234 -2.18 -19.73 24.17
C MET A 234 -1.92 -19.81 22.66
N ALA A 235 -2.70 -20.63 21.95
CA ALA A 235 -2.65 -20.73 20.49
C ALA A 235 -3.97 -20.26 19.88
N TYR A 236 -4.12 -20.40 18.57
CA TYR A 236 -5.38 -20.16 17.86
C TYR A 236 -5.77 -21.40 17.03
N TRP A 237 -7.06 -21.61 16.83
CA TRP A 237 -7.50 -22.59 15.84
C TRP A 237 -7.49 -21.91 14.46
N PRO A 238 -6.68 -22.41 13.51
CA PRO A 238 -6.44 -21.69 12.27
C PRO A 238 -7.66 -21.65 11.35
N LEU A 239 -7.91 -20.49 10.77
CA LEU A 239 -8.82 -20.33 9.64
C LEU A 239 -8.16 -20.90 8.37
N THR A 240 -8.96 -21.13 7.32
CA THR A 240 -8.50 -21.72 6.06
C THR A 240 -7.41 -20.91 5.34
N ASP A 241 -7.29 -19.64 5.66
CA ASP A 241 -6.34 -18.70 5.07
C ASP A 241 -5.23 -18.27 6.04
N GLU A 242 -5.09 -18.94 7.17
CA GLU A 242 -4.02 -18.74 8.16
C GLU A 242 -2.98 -19.86 8.10
N VAL A 243 -1.84 -19.65 8.76
CA VAL A 243 -0.84 -20.71 8.92
C VAL A 243 -1.50 -21.89 9.65
N ASP A 244 -1.48 -23.06 9.04
CA ASP A 244 -2.05 -24.26 9.63
C ASP A 244 -1.16 -24.79 10.76
N ILE A 245 -1.47 -24.38 11.98
CA ILE A 245 -0.77 -24.81 13.19
C ILE A 245 -1.45 -26.00 13.88
N ARG A 246 -2.45 -26.67 13.28
CA ARG A 246 -3.08 -27.88 13.87
C ARG A 246 -2.05 -28.97 14.19
N PRO A 247 -1.06 -29.25 13.34
CA PRO A 247 -0.01 -30.23 13.72
C PRO A 247 0.83 -29.80 14.94
N LEU A 248 1.04 -28.49 15.14
CA LEU A 248 1.66 -27.97 16.36
C LEU A 248 0.75 -28.15 17.58
N ILE A 249 -0.53 -27.86 17.46
CA ILE A 249 -1.54 -28.04 18.52
C ILE A 249 -1.55 -29.47 19.02
N HIS A 250 -1.61 -30.47 18.12
CA HIS A 250 -1.57 -31.89 18.48
C HIS A 250 -0.25 -32.24 19.17
N TRP A 251 0.88 -31.80 18.63
CA TRP A 251 2.18 -32.06 19.23
C TRP A 251 2.28 -31.46 20.64
N LEU A 252 1.80 -30.24 20.89
CA LEU A 252 1.83 -29.60 22.21
C LEU A 252 1.05 -30.42 23.25
N VAL A 253 -0.13 -30.95 22.88
CA VAL A 253 -0.93 -31.83 23.74
C VAL A 253 -0.19 -33.15 24.01
N GLU A 254 0.39 -33.78 22.99
CA GLU A 254 1.17 -35.02 23.15
C GLU A 254 2.39 -34.83 24.07
N GLN A 255 2.99 -33.63 24.07
CA GLN A 255 4.08 -33.30 25.01
C GLN A 255 3.58 -32.98 26.41
N GLY A 256 2.29 -33.11 26.72
CA GLY A 256 1.70 -32.85 28.03
C GLY A 256 1.65 -31.37 28.42
N LYS A 257 1.75 -30.45 27.47
CA LYS A 257 1.69 -29.01 27.71
C LYS A 257 0.24 -28.56 27.90
N THR A 258 0.02 -27.52 28.70
CA THR A 258 -1.29 -26.88 28.82
C THR A 258 -1.52 -25.98 27.61
N LEU A 259 -2.51 -26.32 26.82
CA LEU A 259 -2.91 -25.57 25.64
C LEU A 259 -4.26 -24.89 25.86
N VAL A 260 -4.34 -23.59 25.56
CA VAL A 260 -5.58 -22.81 25.62
C VAL A 260 -5.86 -22.15 24.28
N LEU A 261 -7.12 -22.13 23.90
CA LEU A 261 -7.59 -21.52 22.64
C LEU A 261 -8.61 -20.41 22.94
N PRO A 262 -8.60 -19.31 22.17
CA PRO A 262 -9.55 -18.23 22.35
C PRO A 262 -10.92 -18.63 21.78
N LYS A 263 -11.97 -18.25 22.50
CA LYS A 263 -13.37 -18.29 22.07
C LYS A 263 -13.96 -16.90 22.10
N VAL A 264 -14.56 -16.49 21.00
CA VAL A 264 -15.30 -15.20 20.93
C VAL A 264 -16.63 -15.37 21.65
N THR A 265 -16.89 -14.50 22.65
CA THR A 265 -18.11 -14.56 23.49
C THR A 265 -19.07 -13.40 23.26
N GLY A 266 -18.67 -12.42 22.41
CA GLY A 266 -19.46 -11.24 22.08
C GLY A 266 -18.77 -10.39 21.02
N ASP A 267 -19.33 -9.23 20.72
CA ASP A 267 -18.82 -8.34 19.67
C ASP A 267 -17.39 -7.82 19.95
N GLU A 268 -17.00 -7.76 21.21
CA GLU A 268 -15.72 -7.19 21.64
C GLU A 268 -14.94 -8.09 22.61
N THR A 269 -15.50 -9.20 23.04
CA THR A 269 -14.95 -10.05 24.10
C THR A 269 -14.56 -11.43 23.62
N MET A 270 -13.50 -11.95 24.20
CA MET A 270 -13.10 -13.36 24.06
C MET A 270 -12.64 -13.91 25.42
N GLU A 271 -12.79 -15.23 25.59
CA GLU A 271 -12.33 -16.01 26.74
C GLU A 271 -11.38 -17.10 26.28
N LEU A 272 -10.60 -17.66 27.20
CA LEU A 272 -9.73 -18.79 26.89
C LEU A 272 -10.36 -20.10 27.38
N ARG A 273 -10.28 -21.12 26.54
CA ARG A 273 -10.74 -22.48 26.83
C ARG A 273 -9.57 -23.45 26.74
N ARG A 274 -9.47 -24.36 27.69
CA ARG A 274 -8.50 -25.46 27.65
C ARG A 274 -8.80 -26.38 26.48
N TYR A 275 -7.77 -26.80 25.78
CA TYR A 275 -7.87 -27.74 24.69
C TYR A 275 -7.06 -29.01 25.00
N THR A 276 -7.69 -30.17 24.95
CA THR A 276 -7.08 -31.48 25.18
C THR A 276 -7.25 -32.42 24.01
N SER A 277 -8.35 -32.31 23.27
CA SER A 277 -8.64 -33.16 22.11
C SER A 277 -9.62 -32.48 21.17
N GLN A 278 -9.92 -33.11 20.02
CA GLN A 278 -10.93 -32.61 19.08
C GLN A 278 -12.35 -32.57 19.67
N GLU A 279 -12.62 -33.31 20.74
CA GLU A 279 -13.91 -33.28 21.44
C GLU A 279 -14.16 -31.92 22.13
N ASP A 280 -13.09 -31.17 22.39
CA ASP A 280 -13.16 -29.82 22.94
C ASP A 280 -13.50 -28.76 21.87
N LEU A 281 -13.83 -29.14 20.63
CA LEU A 281 -14.20 -28.26 19.54
C LEU A 281 -15.61 -28.57 19.06
N VAL A 282 -16.40 -27.50 18.85
CA VAL A 282 -17.71 -27.58 18.20
C VAL A 282 -17.77 -26.59 17.03
N GLU A 283 -18.57 -26.95 16.04
CA GLU A 283 -18.81 -26.05 14.92
C GLU A 283 -19.68 -24.87 15.37
N GLY A 284 -19.12 -23.68 15.31
CA GLY A 284 -19.79 -22.41 15.61
C GLY A 284 -20.32 -21.70 14.36
N ALA A 285 -20.52 -20.40 14.46
CA ALA A 285 -20.96 -19.57 13.35
C ALA A 285 -19.95 -19.61 12.18
N PHE A 286 -20.46 -19.57 10.95
CA PHE A 286 -19.65 -19.57 9.71
C PHE A 286 -18.76 -20.82 9.51
N HIS A 287 -19.14 -21.98 10.06
CA HIS A 287 -18.37 -23.24 10.00
C HIS A 287 -16.97 -23.13 10.62
N ILE A 288 -16.78 -22.22 11.58
CA ILE A 288 -15.54 -22.09 12.35
C ILE A 288 -15.64 -22.98 13.60
N LEU A 289 -14.60 -23.81 13.84
CA LEU A 289 -14.52 -24.60 15.04
C LEU A 289 -14.15 -23.72 16.24
N GLU A 290 -14.98 -23.76 17.28
CA GLU A 290 -14.82 -23.00 18.51
C GLU A 290 -14.53 -23.90 19.70
N PRO A 291 -13.60 -23.52 20.61
CA PRO A 291 -13.30 -24.33 21.78
C PRO A 291 -14.45 -24.27 22.80
N VAL A 292 -14.79 -25.45 23.35
CA VAL A 292 -15.81 -25.66 24.40
C VAL A 292 -15.27 -26.33 25.66
N GLY A 293 -13.97 -26.57 25.72
CA GLY A 293 -13.31 -27.11 26.90
C GLY A 293 -13.44 -26.23 28.15
N GLU A 294 -12.82 -26.61 29.24
CA GLU A 294 -12.85 -25.89 30.51
C GLU A 294 -12.41 -24.43 30.38
N LEU A 295 -13.10 -23.51 31.05
CA LEU A 295 -12.72 -22.09 31.08
C LEU A 295 -11.36 -21.94 31.78
N TYR A 296 -10.44 -21.24 31.12
CA TYR A 296 -9.12 -20.97 31.65
C TYR A 296 -8.99 -19.50 32.04
N THR A 297 -8.70 -19.24 33.32
CA THR A 297 -8.63 -17.89 33.88
C THR A 297 -7.28 -17.56 34.50
N ASP A 298 -6.35 -18.49 34.51
CA ASP A 298 -5.02 -18.32 35.10
C ASP A 298 -4.05 -17.71 34.07
N TYR A 299 -4.33 -16.49 33.67
CA TYR A 299 -3.62 -15.78 32.59
C TYR A 299 -2.15 -15.49 32.93
N ASP A 300 -1.83 -15.32 34.23
CA ASP A 300 -0.48 -15.03 34.71
C ASP A 300 0.52 -16.20 34.50
N ASN A 301 0.00 -17.41 34.32
CA ASN A 301 0.81 -18.60 34.07
C ASN A 301 0.99 -18.91 32.56
N ILE A 302 0.52 -18.06 31.65
CA ILE A 302 0.75 -18.23 30.23
C ILE A 302 2.17 -17.81 29.86
N ASP A 303 2.98 -18.77 29.36
CA ASP A 303 4.36 -18.53 28.95
C ASP A 303 4.45 -17.85 27.58
N VAL A 304 3.62 -18.29 26.62
CA VAL A 304 3.64 -17.84 25.23
C VAL A 304 2.23 -17.67 24.67
N VAL A 305 2.03 -16.63 23.88
CA VAL A 305 0.83 -16.38 23.10
C VAL A 305 1.19 -16.38 21.60
N LEU A 306 0.60 -17.31 20.84
CA LEU A 306 0.68 -17.33 19.39
C LEU A 306 -0.45 -16.47 18.81
N VAL A 307 -0.10 -15.44 18.07
CA VAL A 307 -1.04 -14.43 17.55
C VAL A 307 -1.09 -14.48 16.03
N PRO A 308 -2.26 -14.81 15.43
CA PRO A 308 -2.41 -14.75 13.98
C PRO A 308 -2.52 -13.32 13.48
N GLY A 309 -2.11 -13.09 12.23
CA GLY A 309 -2.22 -11.79 11.60
C GLY A 309 -2.27 -11.86 10.08
N MET A 310 -2.70 -10.76 9.47
CA MET A 310 -2.70 -10.61 8.02
C MET A 310 -1.36 -10.09 7.50
N ALA A 311 -0.66 -9.26 8.29
CA ALA A 311 0.69 -8.78 7.99
C ALA A 311 1.43 -8.43 9.28
N PHE A 312 2.76 -8.44 9.21
CA PHE A 312 3.66 -8.04 10.28
C PHE A 312 4.86 -7.28 9.72
N ASP A 313 5.37 -6.29 10.46
CA ASP A 313 6.62 -5.61 10.11
C ASP A 313 7.78 -5.98 11.04
N ALA A 314 8.95 -5.41 10.77
CA ALA A 314 10.16 -5.70 11.56
C ALA A 314 10.10 -5.12 12.98
N ALA A 315 9.25 -4.15 13.25
CA ALA A 315 9.02 -3.55 14.56
C ALA A 315 8.06 -4.37 15.44
N GLY A 316 7.48 -5.46 14.90
CA GLY A 316 6.52 -6.30 15.60
C GLY A 316 5.07 -5.83 15.45
N HIS A 317 4.81 -4.76 14.69
CA HIS A 317 3.44 -4.30 14.47
C HIS A 317 2.64 -5.34 13.67
N ARG A 318 1.37 -5.49 14.05
CA ARG A 318 0.47 -6.52 13.53
C ARG A 318 -0.75 -5.92 12.83
N LEU A 319 -1.04 -6.38 11.62
CA LEU A 319 -2.31 -6.14 10.97
C LEU A 319 -3.28 -7.28 11.27
N GLY A 320 -4.27 -7.02 12.11
CA GLY A 320 -5.38 -7.95 12.36
C GLY A 320 -6.47 -7.89 11.29
N ARG A 321 -7.49 -8.75 11.42
CA ARG A 321 -8.65 -8.81 10.49
C ARG A 321 -9.64 -7.66 10.63
N GLY A 322 -9.48 -6.78 11.65
CA GLY A 322 -10.27 -5.55 11.83
C GLY A 322 -11.32 -5.60 12.93
N ARG A 323 -11.43 -6.70 13.70
CA ARG A 323 -12.34 -6.80 14.84
C ARG A 323 -11.71 -6.40 16.18
N GLY A 324 -10.36 -6.35 16.27
CA GLY A 324 -9.62 -5.91 17.45
C GLY A 324 -9.69 -6.86 18.67
N TYR A 325 -10.16 -8.10 18.52
CA TYR A 325 -10.30 -9.05 19.65
C TYR A 325 -8.98 -9.29 20.37
N TYR A 326 -7.91 -9.59 19.61
CA TYR A 326 -6.59 -9.83 20.21
C TYR A 326 -6.05 -8.58 20.89
N ASP A 327 -6.13 -7.42 20.24
CA ASP A 327 -5.58 -6.18 20.80
C ASP A 327 -6.26 -5.84 22.15
N ARG A 328 -7.58 -5.92 22.21
CA ARG A 328 -8.34 -5.70 23.47
C ARG A 328 -7.98 -6.75 24.53
N PHE A 329 -7.94 -8.02 24.17
CA PHE A 329 -7.63 -9.09 25.12
C PHE A 329 -6.20 -8.96 25.67
N LEU A 330 -5.23 -8.77 24.79
CA LEU A 330 -3.82 -8.62 25.19
C LEU A 330 -3.61 -7.37 26.06
N THR A 331 -4.26 -6.26 25.71
CA THR A 331 -4.23 -5.03 26.50
C THR A 331 -4.85 -5.23 27.86
N ALA A 332 -6.01 -5.89 27.95
CA ALA A 332 -6.72 -6.07 29.21
C ALA A 332 -6.01 -7.00 30.19
N HIS A 333 -5.30 -8.03 29.70
CA HIS A 333 -4.77 -9.10 30.54
C HIS A 333 -3.24 -9.12 30.65
N PHE A 334 -2.51 -8.51 29.71
CA PHE A 334 -1.04 -8.62 29.68
C PHE A 334 -0.30 -7.27 29.67
N LEU A 335 -0.96 -6.14 29.42
CA LEU A 335 -0.30 -4.83 29.29
C LEU A 335 -0.35 -3.88 30.49
N PRO A 336 -1.22 -3.99 31.51
CA PRO A 336 -1.07 -3.14 32.68
C PRO A 336 -0.30 -3.85 33.77
N LEU A 337 1.05 -3.94 33.66
CA LEU A 337 1.79 -4.79 34.56
C LEU A 337 2.58 -4.01 35.58
N THR A 338 2.07 -4.01 36.79
CA THR A 338 2.81 -3.56 37.97
C THR A 338 3.59 -4.68 38.67
N SER A 339 3.44 -5.97 38.29
CA SER A 339 4.06 -7.05 39.06
C SER A 339 4.25 -8.44 38.42
N HIS A 340 3.91 -8.69 37.16
CA HIS A 340 3.94 -10.05 36.58
C HIS A 340 4.80 -10.15 35.31
N VAL A 341 5.33 -11.35 35.06
CA VAL A 341 6.08 -11.66 33.85
C VAL A 341 5.06 -11.74 32.67
N SER A 342 5.16 -10.81 31.74
CA SER A 342 4.32 -10.86 30.54
C SER A 342 4.66 -12.08 29.70
N PRO A 343 3.67 -12.75 29.09
CA PRO A 343 3.93 -13.83 28.16
C PRO A 343 4.68 -13.32 26.92
N LEU A 344 5.44 -14.21 26.30
CA LEU A 344 6.06 -13.93 25.01
C LEU A 344 4.99 -13.91 23.90
N LEU A 345 4.81 -12.79 23.25
CA LEU A 345 3.88 -12.63 22.12
C LEU A 345 4.60 -12.97 20.82
N ILE A 346 4.21 -14.06 20.16
CA ILE A 346 4.76 -14.49 18.87
C ILE A 346 3.71 -14.31 17.77
N GLY A 347 3.97 -13.40 16.84
CA GLY A 347 3.18 -13.27 15.62
C GLY A 347 3.48 -14.45 14.68
N VAL A 348 2.43 -15.10 14.16
CA VAL A 348 2.57 -16.26 13.26
C VAL A 348 2.02 -15.87 11.88
N CYS A 349 2.85 -15.98 10.84
CA CYS A 349 2.46 -15.60 9.49
C CYS A 349 3.28 -16.32 8.41
N PHE A 350 2.81 -16.29 7.18
CA PHE A 350 3.58 -16.73 6.02
C PHE A 350 4.70 -15.72 5.70
N PRO A 351 5.83 -16.14 5.06
CA PRO A 351 6.94 -15.24 4.71
C PRO A 351 6.51 -14.00 3.91
N PHE A 352 5.58 -14.14 2.96
CA PHE A 352 5.08 -13.03 2.14
C PHE A 352 4.21 -12.03 2.92
N GLN A 353 3.80 -12.34 4.15
CA GLN A 353 3.07 -11.44 5.05
C GLN A 353 4.01 -10.53 5.87
N ARG A 354 5.34 -10.69 5.72
CA ARG A 354 6.34 -9.75 6.25
C ARG A 354 6.39 -8.55 5.33
N VAL A 355 5.97 -7.39 5.83
CA VAL A 355 5.89 -6.14 5.08
C VAL A 355 6.87 -5.10 5.65
N ALA A 356 7.16 -4.06 4.87
CA ALA A 356 8.07 -3.01 5.30
C ALA A 356 7.51 -2.21 6.49
N GLU A 357 6.19 -1.94 6.49
CA GLU A 357 5.52 -1.14 7.52
C GLU A 357 4.05 -1.56 7.63
N VAL A 358 3.56 -1.70 8.86
CA VAL A 358 2.14 -1.91 9.18
C VAL A 358 1.59 -0.62 9.79
N PRO A 359 0.49 -0.05 9.24
CA PRO A 359 -0.17 1.12 9.86
C PRO A 359 -0.68 0.78 11.27
N ILE A 360 -0.30 1.58 12.25
CA ILE A 360 -0.65 1.40 13.66
C ILE A 360 -1.66 2.44 14.16
N GLU A 361 -2.39 2.08 15.20
CA GLU A 361 -3.25 2.94 16.01
C GLU A 361 -2.88 2.77 17.50
N ASP A 362 -3.30 3.70 18.35
CA ASP A 362 -2.88 3.75 19.75
C ASP A 362 -3.22 2.49 20.56
N ASN A 363 -4.21 1.71 20.12
CA ASN A 363 -4.65 0.48 20.80
C ASN A 363 -4.05 -0.81 20.20
N ASP A 364 -3.19 -0.71 19.19
CA ASP A 364 -2.57 -1.89 18.59
C ASP A 364 -1.45 -2.44 19.46
N VAL A 365 -1.42 -3.75 19.65
CA VAL A 365 -0.40 -4.45 20.44
C VAL A 365 0.68 -5.02 19.52
N SER A 366 1.94 -4.66 19.82
CA SER A 366 3.09 -5.18 19.06
C SER A 366 3.53 -6.56 19.58
N MET A 367 4.03 -7.39 18.68
CA MET A 367 4.59 -8.70 18.98
C MET A 367 6.05 -8.58 19.42
N ASN A 368 6.49 -9.47 20.32
CA ASN A 368 7.88 -9.55 20.71
C ASN A 368 8.74 -10.24 19.64
N GLU A 369 8.16 -11.25 18.97
CA GLU A 369 8.80 -12.04 17.92
C GLU A 369 7.82 -12.32 16.80
N ILE A 370 8.34 -12.61 15.60
CA ILE A 370 7.52 -13.04 14.46
C ILE A 370 8.13 -14.31 13.87
N CYS A 371 7.33 -15.37 13.82
CA CYS A 371 7.67 -16.64 13.20
C CYS A 371 7.01 -16.71 11.80
N SER A 372 7.86 -16.84 10.77
CA SER A 372 7.40 -16.87 9.37
C SER A 372 8.27 -17.78 8.50
#